data_16a3168de7455fa2ecd1d51e711e0d4b
#
_entry.id   16a3168de7455fa2ecd1d51e711e0d4b
#
_cell.length_a   1.000
_cell.length_b   1.000
_cell.length_c   1.000
_cell.angle_alpha   90.00
_cell.angle_beta   90.00
_cell.angle_gamma   90.00
#
_symmetry.space_group_name_H-M   'P 1'
#
loop_
_entity.id
_entity.type
_entity.pdbx_description
1 polymer ?
#
loop_
_entity_poly.entity_id
_entity_poly.type
_entity_poly.pdbx_seq_one_letter_code
_entity_poly.pdbx_strand_id
1 'polypeptide(L)'
;TTGETDSYGLPVRIDWASDYRGRATLVYGHVEGSEVRIINNTCCIDTGCVFGGKLTAYRYPERDIVSVDALKQYCEPVKPIEQPADANMGDMLTVGDFNRKLHIATKLMPSIDIHENNVATALEVMSRFSADPHWLIYLPPTMSPCETSGLDGYLEHPLQAFEYFRNKGILNVVCEKKHMGSRAVIVLCKNHEVAQKRFGIADGTRGIIYTRTGRRFFDNLDIESRLLDRLDVVLTKTNFWEDFKTDWVCLDAELMPWSEKAQGLIRSQYAPTGNAGIGGLAAAVDALAKACERKNNAFEVEGASGQNVDPNALLERFKAKQYDIQNYVKAYREYCWTVKIIDDYRIAPFHILACEGRVFSQEKHVWHMENIKKYMTGIDPVFIATPYICVDTQDEDSVKNAVEWWLNMTSSGGEGMVVKPETFTAKQGVTLLQPAVKCRGSEYLRIIYGAEYLENEHLQRLKARSLSRKRSLALKEFSLGLEALTRFVNSEPLYKVHECVFAVLALESEPVDPRL
;
A
#
# COMPACT_ATOMS: atom_id res chain seq x y z
N THR A 1 40.39 15.10 3.62
CA THR A 1 40.99 14.39 4.80
C THR A 1 40.49 15.05 6.06
N THR A 2 40.34 14.28 7.13
CA THR A 2 39.89 14.77 8.45
C THR A 2 40.98 15.56 9.19
N GLY A 3 42.23 15.53 8.70
CA GLY A 3 43.39 16.04 9.40
C GLY A 3 44.06 15.03 10.36
N GLU A 4 43.45 13.86 10.51
CA GLU A 4 43.93 12.75 11.31
C GLU A 4 44.69 11.73 10.46
N THR A 5 45.49 10.90 11.06
CA THR A 5 46.19 9.77 10.43
C THR A 5 45.71 8.45 11.05
N ASP A 6 45.63 7.41 10.21
CA ASP A 6 45.29 6.05 10.65
C ASP A 6 46.47 5.36 11.33
N SER A 7 46.27 4.12 11.76
CA SER A 7 47.32 3.29 12.41
C SER A 7 48.52 2.98 11.50
N TYR A 8 48.39 3.22 10.21
CA TYR A 8 49.48 3.02 9.22
C TYR A 8 50.15 4.35 8.85
N GLY A 9 49.77 5.47 9.50
CA GLY A 9 50.31 6.80 9.23
C GLY A 9 49.74 7.48 7.98
N LEU A 10 48.70 6.93 7.38
CA LEU A 10 48.03 7.51 6.22
C LEU A 10 46.93 8.49 6.64
N PRO A 11 46.69 9.58 5.87
CA PRO A 11 45.62 10.51 6.17
C PRO A 11 44.25 9.85 6.12
N VAL A 12 43.46 9.98 7.21
CA VAL A 12 42.05 9.54 7.23
C VAL A 12 41.23 10.38 6.23
N ARG A 13 40.55 9.71 5.33
CA ARG A 13 39.74 10.34 4.29
C ARG A 13 38.26 10.38 4.68
N ILE A 14 37.61 11.49 4.36
CA ILE A 14 36.16 11.63 4.50
C ILE A 14 35.51 10.83 3.36
N ASP A 15 34.52 10.02 3.67
CA ASP A 15 33.69 9.33 2.67
C ASP A 15 32.65 10.29 2.06
N TRP A 16 33.14 11.23 1.24
CA TRP A 16 32.31 12.23 0.58
C TRP A 16 31.29 11.65 -0.40
N ALA A 17 31.56 10.45 -0.95
CA ALA A 17 30.69 9.79 -1.90
C ALA A 17 29.35 9.39 -1.28
N SER A 18 29.36 9.00 0.00
CA SER A 18 28.15 8.69 0.76
C SER A 18 27.19 9.89 0.92
N ASP A 19 27.76 11.10 0.95
CA ASP A 19 27.00 12.34 1.11
C ASP A 19 26.69 13.03 -0.23
N TYR A 20 27.21 12.50 -1.37
CA TYR A 20 26.99 13.12 -2.65
C TYR A 20 25.53 12.98 -3.14
N ARG A 21 24.88 14.10 -3.42
CA ARG A 21 23.48 14.18 -3.92
C ARG A 21 23.37 14.97 -5.24
N GLY A 22 24.48 15.09 -5.97
CA GLY A 22 24.52 15.79 -7.26
C GLY A 22 23.89 14.98 -8.40
N ARG A 23 23.54 15.67 -9.49
CA ARG A 23 22.98 15.04 -10.71
C ARG A 23 24.06 14.49 -11.65
N ALA A 24 25.29 14.98 -11.55
CA ALA A 24 26.40 14.52 -12.37
C ALA A 24 26.91 13.17 -11.89
N THR A 25 27.22 12.27 -12.81
CA THR A 25 27.95 11.05 -12.49
C THR A 25 29.42 11.42 -12.28
N LEU A 26 29.98 11.12 -11.10
CA LEU A 26 31.38 11.36 -10.75
C LEU A 26 32.13 10.03 -10.77
N VAL A 27 33.08 9.89 -11.67
CA VAL A 27 34.01 8.74 -11.70
C VAL A 27 35.31 9.17 -11.06
N TYR A 28 35.80 8.42 -10.08
CA TYR A 28 36.97 8.78 -9.29
C TYR A 28 37.86 7.57 -8.95
N GLY A 29 39.01 7.84 -8.45
CA GLY A 29 39.97 6.85 -7.95
C GLY A 29 40.73 7.37 -6.73
N HIS A 30 41.86 6.75 -6.42
CA HIS A 30 42.73 7.07 -5.28
C HIS A 30 42.09 6.75 -3.92
N VAL A 31 41.10 5.87 -3.94
CA VAL A 31 40.51 5.19 -2.79
C VAL A 31 40.44 3.71 -3.21
N GLU A 32 41.53 3.04 -3.02
CA GLU A 32 41.72 1.66 -3.47
C GLU A 32 40.79 0.69 -2.75
N GLY A 33 40.10 -0.17 -3.54
CA GLY A 33 39.24 -1.24 -3.05
C GLY A 33 39.48 -2.55 -3.82
N SER A 34 38.99 -3.67 -3.34
CA SER A 34 39.09 -4.95 -4.06
C SER A 34 38.09 -5.01 -5.24
N GLU A 35 37.01 -4.23 -5.17
CA GLU A 35 35.92 -4.16 -6.18
C GLU A 35 35.52 -2.70 -6.44
N VAL A 36 34.84 -2.47 -7.55
CA VAL A 36 34.28 -1.16 -7.89
C VAL A 36 33.21 -0.78 -6.87
N ARG A 37 33.32 0.43 -6.34
CA ARG A 37 32.30 0.99 -5.44
C ARG A 37 31.43 1.98 -6.19
N ILE A 38 30.15 1.63 -6.34
CA ILE A 38 29.13 2.54 -6.90
C ILE A 38 28.22 2.95 -5.75
N ILE A 39 28.12 4.26 -5.49
CA ILE A 39 27.28 4.81 -4.44
C ILE A 39 26.74 6.17 -4.89
N ASN A 40 25.43 6.40 -4.70
CA ASN A 40 24.76 7.59 -5.21
C ASN A 40 25.01 7.76 -6.74
N ASN A 41 25.46 8.91 -7.19
CA ASN A 41 25.89 9.11 -8.58
C ASN A 41 27.45 9.12 -8.68
N THR A 42 28.13 8.34 -7.85
CA THR A 42 29.60 8.25 -7.88
C THR A 42 30.04 6.82 -8.20
N CYS A 43 31.19 6.69 -8.84
CA CYS A 43 31.76 5.40 -9.19
C CYS A 43 33.28 5.45 -8.93
N CYS A 44 33.73 4.73 -7.89
CA CYS A 44 35.16 4.52 -7.65
C CYS A 44 35.63 3.35 -8.49
N ILE A 45 36.48 3.61 -9.48
CA ILE A 45 37.05 2.60 -10.37
C ILE A 45 38.47 2.18 -10.00
N ASP A 46 38.99 2.61 -8.85
CA ASP A 46 40.29 2.22 -8.37
C ASP A 46 40.22 0.86 -7.68
N THR A 47 40.45 -0.17 -8.44
CA THR A 47 40.45 -1.57 -8.02
C THR A 47 41.85 -2.12 -7.77
N GLY A 48 42.76 -1.24 -7.39
CA GLY A 48 44.10 -1.60 -6.88
C GLY A 48 45.03 -2.24 -7.93
N CYS A 49 44.96 -1.83 -9.19
CA CYS A 49 45.79 -2.41 -10.27
C CYS A 49 47.28 -2.44 -9.94
N VAL A 50 47.85 -1.38 -9.35
CA VAL A 50 49.24 -1.30 -8.96
C VAL A 50 49.60 -2.31 -7.88
N PHE A 51 48.63 -2.72 -7.07
CA PHE A 51 48.80 -3.70 -5.98
C PHE A 51 48.47 -5.14 -6.41
N GLY A 52 48.30 -5.40 -7.74
CA GLY A 52 47.99 -6.74 -8.25
C GLY A 52 46.50 -7.03 -8.37
N GLY A 53 45.64 -6.02 -8.19
CA GLY A 53 44.18 -6.09 -8.43
C GLY A 53 43.82 -5.96 -9.90
N LYS A 54 42.83 -5.16 -10.23
CA LYS A 54 42.30 -4.98 -11.61
C LYS A 54 42.55 -3.57 -12.13
N LEU A 55 42.73 -3.42 -13.43
CA LEU A 55 42.59 -2.15 -14.16
C LEU A 55 41.15 -2.04 -14.62
N THR A 56 40.42 -1.06 -14.10
CA THR A 56 38.99 -0.90 -14.31
C THR A 56 38.70 0.38 -15.06
N ALA A 57 37.75 0.30 -15.99
CA ALA A 57 37.25 1.42 -16.78
C ALA A 57 35.73 1.49 -16.71
N TYR A 58 35.24 2.75 -16.67
CA TYR A 58 33.81 3.06 -16.80
C TYR A 58 33.53 3.53 -18.23
N ARG A 59 32.67 2.80 -18.97
CA ARG A 59 32.31 3.17 -20.34
C ARG A 59 31.09 4.09 -20.35
N TYR A 60 31.19 5.14 -21.13
CA TYR A 60 30.10 6.10 -21.32
C TYR A 60 29.84 6.27 -22.83
N PRO A 61 28.59 6.28 -23.32
CA PRO A 61 27.31 6.41 -22.55
C PRO A 61 26.69 5.09 -22.04
N GLU A 62 27.29 3.93 -22.28
CA GLU A 62 26.75 2.59 -21.94
C GLU A 62 26.55 2.39 -20.44
N ARG A 63 27.32 3.10 -19.61
CA ARG A 63 27.31 3.05 -18.16
C ARG A 63 27.63 1.66 -17.59
N ASP A 64 28.52 0.95 -18.26
CA ASP A 64 29.01 -0.36 -17.81
C ASP A 64 30.48 -0.30 -17.39
N ILE A 65 30.90 -1.33 -16.71
CA ILE A 65 32.24 -1.45 -16.14
C ILE A 65 32.96 -2.60 -16.81
N VAL A 66 34.19 -2.34 -17.26
CA VAL A 66 35.07 -3.35 -17.82
C VAL A 66 36.36 -3.39 -17.00
N SER A 67 36.78 -4.56 -16.58
CA SER A 67 38.00 -4.77 -15.81
C SER A 67 38.88 -5.83 -16.43
N VAL A 68 40.18 -5.67 -16.30
CA VAL A 68 41.19 -6.65 -16.65
C VAL A 68 42.13 -6.85 -15.45
N ASP A 69 42.54 -8.07 -15.20
CA ASP A 69 43.48 -8.38 -14.09
C ASP A 69 44.84 -7.74 -14.36
N ALA A 70 45.49 -7.28 -13.30
CA ALA A 70 46.86 -6.79 -13.38
C ALA A 70 47.81 -7.95 -13.77
N LEU A 71 48.80 -7.66 -14.62
CA LEU A 71 49.77 -8.69 -15.06
C LEU A 71 50.65 -9.20 -13.92
N LYS A 72 50.86 -8.37 -12.91
CA LYS A 72 51.60 -8.68 -11.68
C LYS A 72 51.33 -7.62 -10.63
N GLN A 73 51.74 -7.89 -9.42
CA GLN A 73 51.82 -6.87 -8.37
C GLN A 73 53.04 -5.98 -8.63
N TYR A 74 52.83 -4.68 -8.74
CA TYR A 74 53.87 -3.68 -9.02
C TYR A 74 54.40 -3.01 -7.76
N CYS A 75 53.57 -2.94 -6.71
CA CYS A 75 53.93 -2.37 -5.41
C CYS A 75 53.17 -3.12 -4.30
N GLU A 76 53.73 -3.20 -3.12
CA GLU A 76 53.01 -3.67 -1.95
C GLU A 76 52.15 -2.55 -1.35
N PRO A 77 50.89 -2.80 -0.99
CA PRO A 77 50.05 -1.81 -0.35
C PRO A 77 50.56 -1.52 1.09
N VAL A 78 50.52 -0.25 1.50
CA VAL A 78 50.92 0.19 2.85
C VAL A 78 49.99 -0.36 3.92
N LYS A 79 48.71 -0.58 3.56
CA LYS A 79 47.68 -1.22 4.38
C LYS A 79 46.95 -2.30 3.57
N PRO A 80 46.37 -3.32 4.20
CA PRO A 80 45.54 -4.27 3.50
C PRO A 80 44.43 -3.53 2.70
N ILE A 81 44.24 -3.96 1.44
CA ILE A 81 43.14 -3.42 0.63
C ILE A 81 41.84 -3.95 1.24
N GLU A 82 41.07 -3.05 1.80
CA GLU A 82 39.80 -3.39 2.45
C GLU A 82 38.79 -3.86 1.39
N GLN A 83 38.06 -4.92 1.69
CA GLN A 83 36.81 -5.16 0.99
C GLN A 83 35.88 -3.99 1.32
N PRO A 84 35.12 -3.45 0.36
CA PRO A 84 34.20 -2.37 0.66
C PRO A 84 33.27 -2.85 1.77
N ALA A 85 33.43 -2.29 2.97
CA ALA A 85 32.46 -2.46 4.02
C ALA A 85 31.12 -1.87 3.49
N ASP A 86 30.11 -2.73 3.33
CA ASP A 86 28.75 -2.43 2.94
C ASP A 86 28.58 -1.24 1.97
N ALA A 87 28.75 -1.52 0.69
CA ALA A 87 28.57 -0.56 -0.41
C ALA A 87 27.19 0.13 -0.41
N ASN A 88 26.28 -0.31 0.43
CA ASN A 88 24.87 0.10 0.44
C ASN A 88 24.50 1.15 1.51
N MET A 89 25.35 1.40 2.53
CA MET A 89 24.97 2.34 3.62
C MET A 89 24.84 3.81 3.16
N GLY A 90 25.59 4.22 2.14
CA GLY A 90 25.52 5.59 1.63
C GLY A 90 24.49 5.82 0.53
N ASP A 91 23.85 4.76 0.02
CA ASP A 91 22.79 4.85 -1.00
C ASP A 91 21.40 5.08 -0.36
N MET A 92 21.30 5.08 0.96
CA MET A 92 20.08 5.34 1.68
C MET A 92 19.94 6.81 2.08
N LEU A 93 18.69 7.27 2.24
CA LEU A 93 18.42 8.58 2.80
C LEU A 93 18.92 8.68 4.24
N THR A 94 19.55 9.79 4.56
CA THR A 94 19.99 10.14 5.92
C THR A 94 19.06 11.17 6.55
N VAL A 95 19.08 11.28 7.88
CA VAL A 95 18.30 12.32 8.60
C VAL A 95 18.61 13.72 8.08
N GLY A 96 19.85 13.98 7.62
CA GLY A 96 20.26 15.25 7.05
C GLY A 96 19.54 15.63 5.75
N ASP A 97 19.08 14.65 4.98
CA ASP A 97 18.37 14.85 3.72
C ASP A 97 16.95 15.41 3.93
N PHE A 98 16.42 15.31 5.15
CA PHE A 98 15.04 15.67 5.50
C PHE A 98 14.87 17.00 6.24
N ASN A 99 15.96 17.71 6.53
CA ASN A 99 15.90 19.00 7.24
C ASN A 99 15.36 20.16 6.40
N ARG A 100 14.69 19.89 5.29
CA ARG A 100 14.14 20.90 4.37
C ARG A 100 12.85 20.41 3.72
N LYS A 101 12.05 21.37 3.23
CA LYS A 101 10.89 21.07 2.40
C LYS A 101 11.32 20.23 1.19
N LEU A 102 10.67 19.07 1.00
CA LEU A 102 10.95 18.21 -0.14
C LEU A 102 10.10 18.60 -1.34
N HIS A 103 10.74 18.69 -2.50
CA HIS A 103 10.11 18.90 -3.80
C HIS A 103 10.43 17.73 -4.71
N ILE A 104 9.45 16.90 -5.00
CA ILE A 104 9.64 15.69 -5.80
C ILE A 104 8.90 15.86 -7.13
N ALA A 105 9.63 15.85 -8.22
CA ALA A 105 9.06 15.77 -9.56
C ALA A 105 8.82 14.32 -9.93
N THR A 106 7.66 14.05 -10.54
CA THR A 106 7.30 12.72 -11.05
C THR A 106 6.86 12.82 -12.52
N LYS A 107 6.83 11.69 -13.22
CA LYS A 107 6.33 11.64 -14.60
C LYS A 107 4.83 11.98 -14.72
N LEU A 108 4.07 11.79 -13.66
CA LEU A 108 2.62 12.01 -13.66
C LEU A 108 2.22 13.38 -13.14
N MET A 109 2.99 13.95 -12.21
CA MET A 109 2.76 15.26 -11.60
C MET A 109 4.06 16.07 -11.61
N PRO A 110 4.04 17.35 -12.00
CA PRO A 110 5.25 18.14 -12.20
C PRO A 110 6.01 18.43 -10.89
N SER A 111 5.31 18.54 -9.77
CA SER A 111 5.92 18.72 -8.45
C SER A 111 4.97 18.30 -7.36
N ILE A 112 5.51 17.60 -6.37
CA ILE A 112 4.81 17.23 -5.13
C ILE A 112 5.62 17.79 -3.98
N ASP A 113 4.99 18.67 -3.21
CA ASP A 113 5.59 19.32 -2.04
C ASP A 113 5.22 18.57 -0.78
N ILE A 114 6.20 18.30 0.07
CA ILE A 114 6.03 17.70 1.39
C ILE A 114 6.40 18.71 2.46
N HIS A 115 5.50 18.97 3.41
CA HIS A 115 5.72 19.90 4.51
C HIS A 115 6.68 19.32 5.56
N GLU A 116 7.53 20.16 6.13
CA GLU A 116 8.52 19.78 7.14
C GLU A 116 7.91 19.05 8.34
N ASN A 117 6.74 19.48 8.81
CA ASN A 117 6.06 18.85 9.94
C ASN A 117 5.68 17.38 9.68
N ASN A 118 5.39 17.02 8.42
CA ASN A 118 5.03 15.66 8.04
C ASN A 118 6.27 14.77 7.90
N VAL A 119 7.42 15.38 7.63
CA VAL A 119 8.72 14.73 7.48
C VAL A 119 9.16 14.05 8.78
N ALA A 120 9.00 14.71 9.91
CA ALA A 120 9.39 14.17 11.22
C ALA A 120 8.60 12.90 11.58
N THR A 121 7.29 12.88 11.32
CA THR A 121 6.43 11.71 11.57
C THR A 121 6.82 10.53 10.65
N ALA A 122 7.11 10.81 9.39
CA ALA A 122 7.53 9.77 8.44
C ALA A 122 8.90 9.19 8.80
N LEU A 123 9.85 10.01 9.26
CA LEU A 123 11.14 9.55 9.78
C LEU A 123 10.98 8.59 10.96
N GLU A 124 10.09 8.91 11.90
CA GLU A 124 9.83 8.02 13.04
C GLU A 124 9.27 6.66 12.57
N VAL A 125 8.34 6.66 11.61
CA VAL A 125 7.80 5.42 11.04
C VAL A 125 8.88 4.62 10.34
N MET A 126 9.69 5.24 9.50
CA MET A 126 10.78 4.55 8.80
C MET A 126 11.84 4.00 9.75
N SER A 127 12.27 4.78 10.73
CA SER A 127 13.35 4.39 11.63
C SER A 127 12.99 3.30 12.63
N ARG A 128 11.72 3.22 13.04
CA ARG A 128 11.27 2.31 14.11
C ARG A 128 10.42 1.15 13.65
N PHE A 129 9.66 1.31 12.57
CA PHE A 129 8.56 0.42 12.22
C PHE A 129 8.59 -0.07 10.78
N SER A 130 9.44 0.47 9.91
CA SER A 130 9.50 0.01 8.53
C SER A 130 10.15 -1.37 8.43
N ALA A 131 9.81 -2.09 7.38
CA ALA A 131 10.62 -3.20 6.89
C ALA A 131 12.01 -2.71 6.48
N ASP A 132 12.95 -3.63 6.21
CA ASP A 132 14.25 -3.23 5.66
C ASP A 132 14.03 -2.31 4.45
N PRO A 133 14.58 -1.08 4.48
CA PRO A 133 14.35 -0.09 3.44
C PRO A 133 14.72 -0.56 2.03
N HIS A 134 15.68 -1.47 1.88
CA HIS A 134 16.06 -2.02 0.58
C HIS A 134 14.89 -2.72 -0.15
N TRP A 135 13.94 -3.28 0.57
CA TRP A 135 12.72 -3.85 0.02
C TRP A 135 11.65 -2.81 -0.34
N LEU A 136 11.73 -1.59 0.21
CA LEU A 136 10.69 -0.58 0.07
C LEU A 136 10.82 0.17 -1.26
N ILE A 137 10.46 -0.48 -2.35
CA ILE A 137 10.49 0.09 -3.72
C ILE A 137 9.15 0.68 -4.16
N TYR A 138 8.10 0.48 -3.38
CA TYR A 138 6.74 0.97 -3.67
C TYR A 138 5.91 1.06 -2.40
N LEU A 139 5.13 2.12 -2.26
CA LEU A 139 4.02 2.17 -1.31
C LEU A 139 2.73 2.49 -2.06
N PRO A 140 1.67 1.71 -1.84
CA PRO A 140 0.41 1.89 -2.53
C PRO A 140 -0.37 3.11 -2.05
N PRO A 141 -1.10 3.79 -2.96
CA PRO A 141 -1.88 4.96 -2.62
C PRO A 141 -3.09 4.61 -1.74
N THR A 142 -3.55 5.59 -0.99
CA THR A 142 -4.89 5.57 -0.42
C THR A 142 -5.94 5.67 -1.53
N MET A 143 -7.17 5.28 -1.21
CA MET A 143 -8.27 5.31 -2.16
C MET A 143 -9.42 6.17 -1.62
N SER A 144 -9.88 7.12 -2.42
CA SER A 144 -11.05 7.91 -2.11
C SER A 144 -12.33 7.08 -2.27
N PRO A 145 -13.36 7.29 -1.43
CA PRO A 145 -14.70 6.81 -1.76
C PRO A 145 -15.26 7.55 -2.98
N CYS A 146 -16.30 6.97 -3.59
CA CYS A 146 -17.12 7.67 -4.57
C CYS A 146 -17.85 8.87 -3.93
N GLU A 147 -18.45 9.72 -4.74
CA GLU A 147 -19.34 10.79 -4.26
C GLU A 147 -20.46 10.21 -3.39
N THR A 148 -21.05 11.07 -2.57
CA THR A 148 -22.17 10.66 -1.74
C THR A 148 -23.43 10.46 -2.59
N SER A 149 -24.16 9.40 -2.30
CA SER A 149 -25.35 9.04 -3.05
C SER A 149 -26.53 10.00 -2.77
N GLY A 150 -27.23 10.38 -3.83
CA GLY A 150 -28.52 11.05 -3.73
C GLY A 150 -29.69 10.10 -3.41
N LEU A 151 -29.46 8.78 -3.49
CA LEU A 151 -30.49 7.78 -3.20
C LEU A 151 -30.72 7.66 -1.68
N ASP A 152 -31.97 7.42 -1.30
CA ASP A 152 -32.33 7.21 0.09
C ASP A 152 -31.73 5.89 0.61
N GLY A 153 -31.27 5.91 1.86
CA GLY A 153 -30.68 4.74 2.50
C GLY A 153 -29.24 4.41 2.08
N TYR A 154 -28.62 5.20 1.19
CA TYR A 154 -27.26 4.97 0.73
C TYR A 154 -26.34 6.18 1.00
N LEU A 155 -25.17 5.92 1.57
CA LEU A 155 -24.07 6.88 1.62
C LEU A 155 -23.21 6.81 0.35
N GLU A 156 -22.93 5.60 -0.12
CA GLU A 156 -22.14 5.30 -1.33
C GLU A 156 -22.99 4.40 -2.24
N HIS A 157 -22.93 4.66 -3.56
CA HIS A 157 -23.62 3.84 -4.55
C HIS A 157 -22.84 3.83 -5.87
N PRO A 158 -22.85 2.74 -6.66
CA PRO A 158 -22.06 2.62 -7.89
C PRO A 158 -22.29 3.74 -8.91
N LEU A 159 -23.51 4.21 -9.04
CA LEU A 159 -23.86 5.27 -9.99
C LEU A 159 -22.98 6.52 -9.84
N GLN A 160 -22.62 6.92 -8.61
CA GLN A 160 -21.75 8.06 -8.37
C GLN A 160 -20.30 7.81 -8.84
N ALA A 161 -19.83 6.56 -8.75
CA ALA A 161 -18.52 6.20 -9.27
C ALA A 161 -18.50 6.22 -10.82
N PHE A 162 -19.54 5.69 -11.44
CA PHE A 162 -19.69 5.72 -12.91
C PHE A 162 -19.84 7.13 -13.44
N GLU A 163 -20.67 7.95 -12.79
CA GLU A 163 -20.86 9.35 -13.12
C GLU A 163 -19.57 10.16 -12.99
N TYR A 164 -18.79 9.93 -11.93
CA TYR A 164 -17.47 10.57 -11.76
C TYR A 164 -16.57 10.32 -12.98
N PHE A 165 -16.41 9.07 -13.42
CA PHE A 165 -15.54 8.73 -14.55
C PHE A 165 -16.11 9.22 -15.87
N ARG A 166 -17.41 9.04 -16.11
CA ARG A 166 -18.10 9.51 -17.31
C ARG A 166 -17.96 11.03 -17.50
N ASN A 167 -18.15 11.82 -16.43
CA ASN A 167 -18.00 13.27 -16.46
C ASN A 167 -16.54 13.72 -16.72
N LYS A 168 -15.58 12.82 -16.54
CA LYS A 168 -14.15 13.02 -16.88
C LYS A 168 -13.77 12.47 -18.24
N GLY A 169 -14.74 12.00 -19.02
CA GLY A 169 -14.54 11.45 -20.36
C GLY A 169 -14.03 10.00 -20.38
N ILE A 170 -14.06 9.31 -19.24
CA ILE A 170 -13.72 7.88 -19.14
C ILE A 170 -15.01 7.07 -19.25
N LEU A 171 -15.21 6.44 -20.40
CA LEU A 171 -16.44 5.71 -20.70
C LEU A 171 -16.38 4.26 -20.22
N ASN A 172 -15.21 3.62 -20.32
CA ASN A 172 -15.01 2.24 -19.92
C ASN A 172 -14.31 2.17 -18.57
N VAL A 173 -14.89 1.45 -17.63
CA VAL A 173 -14.34 1.21 -16.29
C VAL A 173 -14.31 -0.28 -15.97
N VAL A 174 -13.42 -0.66 -15.06
CA VAL A 174 -13.32 -2.00 -14.50
C VAL A 174 -13.77 -1.94 -13.04
N CYS A 175 -14.76 -2.74 -12.70
CA CYS A 175 -15.26 -2.89 -11.34
C CYS A 175 -14.71 -4.18 -10.75
N GLU A 176 -13.87 -4.09 -9.75
CA GLU A 176 -13.27 -5.22 -9.06
C GLU A 176 -13.93 -5.44 -7.70
N LYS A 177 -14.15 -6.70 -7.32
CA LYS A 177 -14.60 -7.02 -5.96
C LYS A 177 -13.59 -6.47 -4.95
N LYS A 178 -14.05 -5.65 -4.01
CA LYS A 178 -13.22 -5.21 -2.92
C LYS A 178 -13.16 -6.29 -1.84
N HIS A 179 -11.98 -6.86 -1.66
CA HIS A 179 -11.74 -7.88 -0.64
C HIS A 179 -11.65 -7.24 0.75
N MET A 180 -12.09 -8.00 1.76
CA MET A 180 -11.98 -7.65 3.18
C MET A 180 -10.70 -8.23 3.77
N GLY A 181 -9.63 -7.56 3.55
CA GLY A 181 -8.32 -7.91 4.06
C GLY A 181 -7.52 -6.68 4.49
N SER A 182 -6.23 -6.81 4.39
CA SER A 182 -5.27 -5.73 4.53
C SER A 182 -4.40 -5.65 3.29
N ARG A 183 -4.21 -4.44 2.76
CA ARG A 183 -3.37 -4.23 1.58
C ARG A 183 -1.95 -4.68 1.85
N ALA A 184 -1.41 -5.49 0.97
CA ALA A 184 -0.08 -6.05 1.04
C ALA A 184 0.68 -5.83 -0.26
N VAL A 185 1.93 -5.41 -0.15
CA VAL A 185 2.88 -5.42 -1.26
C VAL A 185 3.77 -6.64 -1.08
N ILE A 186 3.94 -7.41 -2.13
CA ILE A 186 4.76 -8.61 -2.14
C ILE A 186 5.92 -8.39 -3.11
N VAL A 187 7.15 -8.46 -2.60
CA VAL A 187 8.35 -8.52 -3.42
C VAL A 187 8.93 -9.92 -3.28
N LEU A 188 9.14 -10.60 -4.40
CA LEU A 188 9.69 -11.95 -4.40
C LEU A 188 10.78 -12.06 -5.46
N CYS A 189 11.94 -12.57 -5.06
CA CYS A 189 13.04 -12.97 -5.93
C CYS A 189 13.07 -14.49 -6.09
N LYS A 190 13.52 -14.96 -7.25
CA LYS A 190 13.63 -16.39 -7.58
C LYS A 190 14.59 -17.12 -6.64
N ASN A 191 15.65 -16.42 -6.19
CA ASN A 191 16.64 -16.94 -5.24
C ASN A 191 17.30 -15.81 -4.43
N HIS A 192 18.17 -16.19 -3.50
CA HIS A 192 18.89 -15.25 -2.62
C HIS A 192 19.92 -14.39 -3.36
N GLU A 193 20.56 -14.93 -4.41
CA GLU A 193 21.54 -14.20 -5.20
C GLU A 193 20.90 -13.03 -5.93
N VAL A 194 19.67 -13.20 -6.41
CA VAL A 194 18.88 -12.11 -7.02
C VAL A 194 18.53 -11.06 -5.98
N ALA A 195 18.09 -11.47 -4.77
CA ALA A 195 17.79 -10.56 -3.68
C ALA A 195 19.02 -9.73 -3.27
N GLN A 196 20.17 -10.37 -3.14
CA GLN A 196 21.43 -9.70 -2.83
C GLN A 196 21.86 -8.74 -3.95
N LYS A 197 21.87 -9.21 -5.19
CA LYS A 197 22.35 -8.44 -6.35
C LYS A 197 21.45 -7.25 -6.65
N ARG A 198 20.12 -7.45 -6.61
CA ARG A 198 19.13 -6.46 -7.10
C ARG A 198 18.65 -5.52 -5.99
N PHE A 199 18.53 -6.03 -4.77
CA PHE A 199 17.98 -5.30 -3.63
C PHE A 199 19.02 -5.03 -2.54
N GLY A 200 20.22 -5.59 -2.62
CA GLY A 200 21.26 -5.41 -1.60
C GLY A 200 21.00 -6.20 -0.31
N ILE A 201 20.16 -7.22 -0.34
CA ILE A 201 19.76 -8.00 0.84
C ILE A 201 20.78 -9.11 1.11
N ALA A 202 21.40 -9.08 2.29
CA ALA A 202 22.44 -10.03 2.69
C ALA A 202 22.00 -11.01 3.80
N ASP A 203 20.80 -10.89 4.33
CA ASP A 203 20.29 -11.68 5.45
C ASP A 203 19.77 -13.09 5.05
N GLY A 204 19.91 -13.46 3.77
CA GLY A 204 19.44 -14.73 3.23
C GLY A 204 17.95 -14.78 2.92
N THR A 205 17.19 -13.70 3.07
CA THR A 205 15.80 -13.64 2.63
C THR A 205 15.73 -13.43 1.12
N ARG A 206 14.68 -13.97 0.47
CA ARG A 206 14.48 -13.82 -0.96
C ARG A 206 13.21 -13.02 -1.31
N GLY A 207 12.54 -12.45 -0.32
CA GLY A 207 11.35 -11.66 -0.53
C GLY A 207 10.76 -11.17 0.78
N ILE A 208 9.71 -10.39 0.65
CA ILE A 208 9.01 -9.76 1.77
C ILE A 208 7.54 -9.54 1.44
N ILE A 209 6.71 -9.55 2.48
CA ILE A 209 5.33 -9.06 2.43
C ILE A 209 5.23 -7.87 3.40
N TYR A 210 4.90 -6.69 2.90
CA TYR A 210 4.75 -5.50 3.74
C TYR A 210 3.42 -4.77 3.51
N THR A 211 3.01 -4.04 4.53
CA THR A 211 1.75 -3.29 4.53
C THR A 211 1.84 -2.01 3.70
N ARG A 212 0.72 -1.35 3.46
CA ARG A 212 0.65 -0.04 2.77
C ARG A 212 1.56 1.02 3.39
N THR A 213 1.87 0.92 4.67
CA THR A 213 2.74 1.85 5.40
C THR A 213 4.19 1.39 5.50
N GLY A 214 4.61 0.41 4.72
CA GLY A 214 5.98 -0.08 4.70
C GLY A 214 6.39 -0.93 5.91
N ARG A 215 5.45 -1.34 6.76
CA ARG A 215 5.72 -2.25 7.88
C ARG A 215 5.65 -3.69 7.40
N ARG A 216 6.54 -4.53 7.90
CA ARG A 216 6.46 -5.97 7.64
C ARG A 216 5.05 -6.49 7.99
N PHE A 217 4.48 -7.33 7.13
CA PHE A 217 3.10 -7.79 7.33
C PHE A 217 3.01 -8.77 8.49
N PHE A 218 3.96 -9.69 8.60
CA PHE A 218 4.01 -10.72 9.63
C PHE A 218 5.13 -10.45 10.64
N ASP A 219 4.82 -10.61 11.93
CA ASP A 219 5.83 -10.61 12.99
C ASP A 219 6.58 -11.96 13.01
N ASN A 220 5.91 -13.04 12.56
CA ASN A 220 6.48 -14.38 12.42
C ASN A 220 7.05 -14.58 11.01
N LEU A 221 8.37 -14.57 10.90
CA LEU A 221 9.10 -14.72 9.63
C LEU A 221 8.91 -16.09 8.98
N ASP A 222 8.62 -17.15 9.74
CA ASP A 222 8.33 -18.48 9.19
C ASP A 222 7.05 -18.47 8.36
N ILE A 223 6.00 -17.81 8.82
CA ILE A 223 4.74 -17.68 8.07
C ILE A 223 4.99 -16.94 6.76
N GLU A 224 5.72 -15.82 6.81
CA GLU A 224 6.06 -15.03 5.62
C GLU A 224 6.86 -15.85 4.61
N SER A 225 7.94 -16.49 5.06
CA SER A 225 8.79 -17.33 4.22
C SER A 225 8.00 -18.43 3.53
N ARG A 226 7.17 -19.16 4.28
CA ARG A 226 6.33 -20.24 3.73
C ARG A 226 5.29 -19.75 2.71
N LEU A 227 4.73 -18.55 2.90
CA LEU A 227 3.82 -17.95 1.91
C LEU A 227 4.56 -17.56 0.63
N LEU A 228 5.76 -17.00 0.76
CA LEU A 228 6.63 -16.65 -0.37
C LEU A 228 7.11 -17.89 -1.12
N ASP A 229 7.45 -18.98 -0.40
CA ASP A 229 7.83 -20.27 -1.00
C ASP A 229 6.68 -20.87 -1.81
N ARG A 230 5.45 -20.79 -1.28
CA ARG A 230 4.25 -21.24 -2.01
C ARG A 230 4.00 -20.41 -3.27
N LEU A 231 4.19 -19.09 -3.19
CA LEU A 231 4.06 -18.21 -4.36
C LEU A 231 5.10 -18.56 -5.43
N ASP A 232 6.35 -18.79 -5.05
CA ASP A 232 7.40 -19.20 -5.97
C ASP A 232 7.09 -20.53 -6.68
N VAL A 233 6.58 -21.51 -5.93
CA VAL A 233 6.13 -22.79 -6.51
C VAL A 233 5.03 -22.56 -7.56
N VAL A 234 4.09 -21.66 -7.28
CA VAL A 234 3.02 -21.32 -8.24
C VAL A 234 3.60 -20.65 -9.48
N LEU A 235 4.43 -19.61 -9.31
CA LEU A 235 5.05 -18.88 -10.41
C LEU A 235 5.95 -19.75 -11.27
N THR A 236 6.68 -20.68 -10.66
CA THR A 236 7.54 -21.65 -11.37
C THR A 236 6.69 -22.64 -12.17
N LYS A 237 5.65 -23.23 -11.58
CA LYS A 237 4.78 -24.20 -12.27
C LYS A 237 3.99 -23.60 -13.44
N THR A 238 3.74 -22.30 -13.40
CA THR A 238 3.00 -21.57 -14.45
C THR A 238 3.92 -20.98 -15.52
N ASN A 239 5.22 -21.19 -15.43
CA ASN A 239 6.26 -20.60 -16.29
C ASN A 239 6.29 -19.06 -16.24
N PHE A 240 5.87 -18.43 -15.14
CA PHE A 240 5.86 -16.98 -15.00
C PHE A 240 7.25 -16.37 -15.20
N TRP A 241 8.27 -16.95 -14.57
CA TRP A 241 9.63 -16.44 -14.64
C TRP A 241 10.19 -16.39 -16.06
N GLU A 242 9.89 -17.41 -16.86
CA GLU A 242 10.33 -17.56 -18.24
C GLU A 242 9.54 -16.65 -19.19
N ASP A 243 8.20 -16.61 -19.03
CA ASP A 243 7.32 -15.81 -19.90
C ASP A 243 7.55 -14.31 -19.70
N PHE A 244 7.81 -13.88 -18.46
CA PHE A 244 8.13 -12.48 -18.12
C PHE A 244 9.61 -12.16 -18.22
N LYS A 245 10.49 -13.16 -18.45
CA LYS A 245 11.95 -13.03 -18.52
C LYS A 245 12.50 -12.26 -17.32
N THR A 246 12.15 -12.66 -16.13
CA THR A 246 12.47 -11.97 -14.90
C THR A 246 12.85 -12.95 -13.80
N ASP A 247 13.66 -12.47 -12.86
CA ASP A 247 14.04 -13.23 -11.66
C ASP A 247 13.44 -12.62 -10.38
N TRP A 248 12.65 -11.56 -10.50
CA TRP A 248 11.91 -10.96 -9.38
C TRP A 248 10.59 -10.34 -9.83
N VAL A 249 9.66 -10.18 -8.90
CA VAL A 249 8.35 -9.56 -9.13
C VAL A 249 7.91 -8.73 -7.93
N CYS A 250 7.26 -7.60 -8.20
CA CYS A 250 6.54 -6.80 -7.21
C CYS A 250 5.04 -6.84 -7.51
N LEU A 251 4.26 -7.25 -6.52
CA LEU A 251 2.80 -7.40 -6.62
C LEU A 251 2.10 -6.46 -5.63
N ASP A 252 0.92 -6.00 -6.02
CA ASP A 252 -0.04 -5.33 -5.14
C ASP A 252 -1.20 -6.29 -4.90
N ALA A 253 -1.49 -6.58 -3.64
CA ALA A 253 -2.41 -7.64 -3.25
C ALA A 253 -3.26 -7.25 -2.04
N GLU A 254 -4.33 -7.99 -1.81
CA GLU A 254 -5.06 -8.00 -0.55
C GLU A 254 -4.79 -9.32 0.17
N LEU A 255 -4.40 -9.26 1.44
CA LEU A 255 -4.16 -10.41 2.29
C LEU A 255 -5.29 -10.53 3.31
N MET A 256 -5.93 -11.68 3.37
CA MET A 256 -7.07 -12.01 4.21
C MET A 256 -6.74 -13.16 5.18
N PRO A 257 -7.37 -13.17 6.36
CA PRO A 257 -8.48 -12.33 6.80
C PRO A 257 -8.03 -10.96 7.33
N TRP A 258 -8.93 -9.99 7.27
CA TRP A 258 -8.74 -8.67 7.90
C TRP A 258 -8.40 -8.79 9.40
N SER A 259 -8.98 -9.76 10.10
CA SER A 259 -8.75 -9.99 11.52
C SER A 259 -7.27 -10.21 11.91
N GLU A 260 -6.40 -10.64 10.99
CA GLU A 260 -4.97 -10.83 11.30
C GLU A 260 -4.27 -9.51 11.71
N LYS A 261 -4.59 -8.41 11.04
CA LYS A 261 -4.05 -7.08 11.39
C LYS A 261 -4.95 -6.27 12.32
N ALA A 262 -6.25 -6.61 12.38
CA ALA A 262 -7.24 -5.88 13.14
C ALA A 262 -7.53 -6.46 14.54
N GLN A 263 -6.78 -7.46 15.03
CA GLN A 263 -7.00 -8.12 16.33
C GLN A 263 -7.14 -7.13 17.50
N GLY A 264 -6.21 -6.17 17.59
CA GLY A 264 -6.26 -5.14 18.63
C GLY A 264 -7.53 -4.30 18.56
N LEU A 265 -7.91 -3.87 17.36
CA LEU A 265 -9.10 -3.06 17.11
C LEU A 265 -10.40 -3.83 17.40
N ILE A 266 -10.45 -5.10 16.98
CA ILE A 266 -11.60 -5.98 17.24
C ILE A 266 -11.78 -6.16 18.74
N ARG A 267 -10.72 -6.47 19.47
CA ARG A 267 -10.77 -6.74 20.92
C ARG A 267 -11.03 -5.51 21.76
N SER A 268 -10.48 -4.35 21.38
CA SER A 268 -10.57 -3.13 22.17
C SER A 268 -11.78 -2.26 21.82
N GLN A 269 -12.34 -2.37 20.63
CA GLN A 269 -13.39 -1.47 20.16
C GLN A 269 -14.64 -2.22 19.65
N TYR A 270 -14.54 -3.02 18.59
CA TYR A 270 -15.73 -3.59 17.95
C TYR A 270 -16.48 -4.60 18.83
N ALA A 271 -15.78 -5.57 19.40
CA ALA A 271 -16.43 -6.58 20.23
C ALA A 271 -17.01 -6.03 21.54
N PRO A 272 -16.31 -5.16 22.30
CA PRO A 272 -16.89 -4.53 23.49
C PRO A 272 -18.10 -3.65 23.17
N THR A 273 -18.02 -2.83 22.13
CA THR A 273 -19.14 -1.96 21.70
C THR A 273 -20.36 -2.78 21.31
N GLY A 274 -20.17 -3.83 20.51
CA GLY A 274 -21.25 -4.71 20.08
C GLY A 274 -21.90 -5.44 21.25
N ASN A 275 -21.10 -6.03 22.15
CA ASN A 275 -21.61 -6.78 23.30
C ASN A 275 -22.34 -5.88 24.31
N ALA A 276 -21.78 -4.71 24.62
CA ALA A 276 -22.43 -3.73 25.51
C ALA A 276 -23.75 -3.23 24.92
N GLY A 277 -23.75 -2.92 23.59
CA GLY A 277 -24.96 -2.49 22.89
C GLY A 277 -26.06 -3.55 22.89
N ILE A 278 -25.72 -4.81 22.58
CA ILE A 278 -26.70 -5.91 22.61
C ILE A 278 -27.31 -6.06 24.01
N GLY A 279 -26.48 -6.12 25.06
CA GLY A 279 -26.98 -6.30 26.42
C GLY A 279 -27.80 -5.11 26.92
N GLY A 280 -27.30 -3.89 26.73
CA GLY A 280 -27.98 -2.67 27.18
C GLY A 280 -29.31 -2.41 26.45
N LEU A 281 -29.34 -2.60 25.12
CA LEU A 281 -30.56 -2.40 24.34
C LEU A 281 -31.58 -3.50 24.60
N ALA A 282 -31.16 -4.75 24.79
CA ALA A 282 -32.09 -5.83 25.18
C ALA A 282 -32.79 -5.53 26.51
N ALA A 283 -32.03 -5.09 27.52
CA ALA A 283 -32.61 -4.70 28.83
C ALA A 283 -33.56 -3.49 28.70
N ALA A 284 -33.20 -2.49 27.89
CA ALA A 284 -34.03 -1.32 27.66
C ALA A 284 -35.34 -1.67 26.95
N VAL A 285 -35.30 -2.50 25.89
CA VAL A 285 -36.47 -2.96 25.15
C VAL A 285 -37.41 -3.78 26.06
N ASP A 286 -36.86 -4.69 26.90
CA ASP A 286 -37.65 -5.47 27.87
C ASP A 286 -38.33 -4.55 28.88
N ALA A 287 -37.63 -3.58 29.45
CA ALA A 287 -38.19 -2.61 30.39
C ALA A 287 -39.30 -1.76 29.76
N LEU A 288 -39.07 -1.24 28.54
CA LEU A 288 -40.06 -0.45 27.79
C LEU A 288 -41.29 -1.27 27.41
N ALA A 289 -41.10 -2.52 26.96
CA ALA A 289 -42.22 -3.42 26.65
C ALA A 289 -43.11 -3.67 27.89
N LYS A 290 -42.52 -3.96 29.06
CA LYS A 290 -43.24 -4.10 30.33
C LYS A 290 -43.95 -2.82 30.76
N ALA A 291 -43.35 -1.64 30.50
CA ALA A 291 -44.00 -0.36 30.77
C ALA A 291 -45.25 -0.13 29.87
N CYS A 292 -45.15 -0.48 28.59
CA CYS A 292 -46.28 -0.40 27.64
C CYS A 292 -47.41 -1.41 27.99
N GLU A 293 -47.07 -2.63 28.49
CA GLU A 293 -48.05 -3.64 28.88
C GLU A 293 -48.81 -3.30 30.18
N ARG A 294 -48.18 -2.53 31.08
CA ARG A 294 -48.82 -2.03 32.30
C ARG A 294 -49.85 -0.95 31.97
N LYS A 295 -50.77 -1.27 31.12
CA LYS A 295 -51.83 -0.46 30.57
C LYS A 295 -52.86 0.03 31.60
N ASN A 296 -52.43 0.83 32.55
CA ASN A 296 -53.36 1.70 33.21
C ASN A 296 -52.75 3.10 33.22
N ASN A 297 -53.08 3.86 32.21
CA ASN A 297 -53.00 5.30 32.14
C ASN A 297 -51.63 5.92 31.90
N ALA A 298 -51.54 6.63 30.79
CA ALA A 298 -50.78 7.85 30.57
C ALA A 298 -49.46 7.92 31.37
N PHE A 299 -48.50 7.05 31.08
CA PHE A 299 -47.12 7.32 31.45
C PHE A 299 -46.56 8.31 30.42
N GLU A 300 -46.71 9.58 30.74
CA GLU A 300 -45.92 10.62 30.13
C GLU A 300 -44.51 10.50 30.67
N VAL A 301 -43.56 9.98 29.89
CA VAL A 301 -42.15 9.99 30.23
C VAL A 301 -41.65 11.38 29.88
N GLU A 302 -41.37 12.20 30.90
CA GLU A 302 -40.62 13.44 30.69
C GLU A 302 -39.24 13.08 30.15
N GLY A 303 -38.98 13.40 28.88
CA GLY A 303 -37.66 13.33 28.28
C GLY A 303 -36.71 14.34 28.93
N ALA A 304 -35.42 14.18 28.78
CA ALA A 304 -34.39 15.09 29.27
C ALA A 304 -34.56 16.55 28.79
N SER A 305 -35.47 16.80 27.84
CA SER A 305 -35.86 18.10 27.30
C SER A 305 -37.22 18.60 27.81
N GLY A 306 -37.86 17.90 28.74
CA GLY A 306 -39.22 18.24 29.22
C GLY A 306 -40.35 17.98 28.21
N GLN A 307 -40.08 17.19 27.16
CA GLN A 307 -41.07 16.80 26.16
C GLN A 307 -41.71 15.46 26.52
N ASN A 308 -43.04 15.38 26.47
CA ASN A 308 -43.77 14.12 26.62
C ASN A 308 -43.44 13.17 25.46
N VAL A 309 -42.85 12.03 25.76
CA VAL A 309 -42.50 11.00 24.78
C VAL A 309 -43.48 9.85 24.90
N ASP A 310 -44.17 9.50 23.79
CA ASP A 310 -45.01 8.31 23.73
C ASP A 310 -44.17 7.04 24.00
N PRO A 311 -44.53 6.26 25.04
CA PRO A 311 -43.80 5.04 25.38
C PRO A 311 -43.73 4.00 24.24
N ASN A 312 -44.77 3.92 23.40
CA ASN A 312 -44.76 3.02 22.24
C ASN A 312 -43.80 3.50 21.17
N ALA A 313 -43.75 4.79 20.87
CA ALA A 313 -42.78 5.37 19.94
C ALA A 313 -41.35 5.16 20.45
N LEU A 314 -41.14 5.29 21.76
CA LEU A 314 -39.84 5.02 22.37
C LEU A 314 -39.45 3.55 22.27
N LEU A 315 -40.38 2.63 22.51
CA LEU A 315 -40.15 1.20 22.36
C LEU A 315 -39.75 0.83 20.93
N GLU A 316 -40.46 1.32 19.94
CA GLU A 316 -40.13 1.06 18.52
C GLU A 316 -38.75 1.62 18.16
N ARG A 317 -38.41 2.80 18.65
CA ARG A 317 -37.07 3.38 18.46
C ARG A 317 -35.96 2.51 19.06
N PHE A 318 -36.16 1.96 20.27
CA PHE A 318 -35.18 1.09 20.91
C PHE A 318 -35.09 -0.28 20.25
N LYS A 319 -36.18 -0.81 19.71
CA LYS A 319 -36.18 -2.03 18.88
C LYS A 319 -35.37 -1.81 17.60
N ALA A 320 -35.53 -0.67 16.92
CA ALA A 320 -34.74 -0.32 15.76
C ALA A 320 -33.24 -0.26 16.08
N LYS A 321 -32.86 0.38 17.19
CA LYS A 321 -31.46 0.41 17.68
C LYS A 321 -30.92 -0.98 18.02
N GLN A 322 -31.75 -1.84 18.60
CA GLN A 322 -31.40 -3.23 18.89
C GLN A 322 -31.14 -4.03 17.58
N TYR A 323 -31.95 -3.82 16.57
CA TYR A 323 -31.73 -4.40 15.25
C TYR A 323 -30.42 -3.92 14.62
N ASP A 324 -30.15 -2.61 14.68
CA ASP A 324 -28.93 -2.01 14.13
C ASP A 324 -27.67 -2.52 14.80
N ILE A 325 -27.65 -2.67 16.14
CA ILE A 325 -26.47 -3.20 16.84
C ILE A 325 -26.25 -4.70 16.55
N GLN A 326 -27.33 -5.46 16.33
CA GLN A 326 -27.22 -6.86 15.89
C GLN A 326 -26.60 -6.96 14.50
N ASN A 327 -27.02 -6.11 13.57
CA ASN A 327 -26.44 -6.03 12.22
C ASN A 327 -24.98 -5.60 12.27
N TYR A 328 -24.62 -4.66 13.14
CA TYR A 328 -23.23 -4.25 13.37
C TYR A 328 -22.35 -5.42 13.81
N VAL A 329 -22.83 -6.21 14.78
CA VAL A 329 -22.08 -7.40 15.26
C VAL A 329 -21.99 -8.46 14.18
N LYS A 330 -23.06 -8.69 13.43
CA LYS A 330 -23.05 -9.62 12.31
C LYS A 330 -22.05 -9.17 11.26
N ALA A 331 -22.07 -7.89 10.86
CA ALA A 331 -21.22 -7.33 9.83
C ALA A 331 -19.72 -7.53 10.13
N TYR A 332 -19.21 -7.10 11.29
CA TYR A 332 -17.76 -7.25 11.54
C TYR A 332 -17.33 -8.71 11.71
N ARG A 333 -18.22 -9.63 12.16
CA ARG A 333 -17.91 -11.06 12.31
C ARG A 333 -17.71 -11.76 10.96
N GLU A 334 -18.38 -11.34 9.93
CA GLU A 334 -18.25 -11.93 8.58
C GLU A 334 -16.83 -11.78 8.00
N TYR A 335 -16.06 -10.80 8.51
CA TYR A 335 -14.69 -10.52 8.06
C TYR A 335 -13.62 -11.10 8.98
N CYS A 336 -14.05 -11.85 10.00
CA CYS A 336 -13.17 -12.43 11.00
C CYS A 336 -13.26 -13.95 10.93
N TRP A 337 -12.20 -14.61 10.49
CA TRP A 337 -12.06 -16.05 10.68
C TRP A 337 -10.75 -16.37 11.37
N THR A 338 -10.71 -17.51 12.04
CA THR A 338 -9.54 -17.94 12.79
C THR A 338 -8.51 -18.52 11.84
N VAL A 339 -7.28 -18.01 11.90
CA VAL A 339 -6.13 -18.57 11.22
C VAL A 339 -5.42 -19.54 12.18
N LYS A 340 -5.37 -20.81 11.81
CA LYS A 340 -4.65 -21.86 12.54
C LYS A 340 -3.49 -22.43 11.73
N ILE A 341 -3.66 -22.48 10.42
CA ILE A 341 -2.68 -22.99 9.46
C ILE A 341 -2.56 -22.02 8.29
N ILE A 342 -1.50 -22.18 7.51
CA ILE A 342 -1.24 -21.34 6.33
C ILE A 342 -2.39 -21.40 5.32
N ASP A 343 -3.07 -22.53 5.19
CA ASP A 343 -4.19 -22.69 4.26
C ASP A 343 -5.43 -21.86 4.65
N ASP A 344 -5.46 -21.28 5.83
CA ASP A 344 -6.53 -20.36 6.25
C ASP A 344 -6.33 -18.94 5.69
N TYR A 345 -5.12 -18.58 5.23
CA TYR A 345 -4.88 -17.32 4.55
C TYR A 345 -5.42 -17.32 3.13
N ARG A 346 -5.78 -16.15 2.64
CA ARG A 346 -6.05 -15.89 1.22
C ARG A 346 -5.29 -14.65 0.78
N ILE A 347 -4.64 -14.74 -0.35
CA ILE A 347 -3.93 -13.62 -0.99
C ILE A 347 -4.56 -13.42 -2.36
N ALA A 348 -5.07 -12.24 -2.59
CA ALA A 348 -5.67 -11.83 -3.87
C ALA A 348 -4.81 -10.73 -4.50
N PRO A 349 -3.82 -11.06 -5.35
CA PRO A 349 -3.14 -10.06 -6.14
C PRO A 349 -4.13 -9.39 -7.10
N PHE A 350 -3.95 -8.10 -7.36
CA PHE A 350 -4.75 -7.36 -8.33
C PHE A 350 -3.89 -6.50 -9.26
N HIS A 351 -2.60 -6.32 -8.97
CA HIS A 351 -1.64 -5.76 -9.91
C HIS A 351 -0.31 -6.50 -9.89
N ILE A 352 0.22 -6.79 -11.07
CA ILE A 352 1.65 -7.04 -11.29
C ILE A 352 2.27 -5.66 -11.51
N LEU A 353 3.02 -5.14 -10.55
CA LEU A 353 3.51 -3.76 -10.58
C LEU A 353 4.77 -3.60 -11.39
N ALA A 354 5.76 -4.46 -11.12
CA ALA A 354 7.08 -4.39 -11.76
C ALA A 354 7.78 -5.75 -11.76
N CYS A 355 8.70 -5.89 -12.69
CA CYS A 355 9.69 -6.96 -12.76
C CYS A 355 11.00 -6.40 -13.33
N GLU A 356 11.98 -7.25 -13.64
CA GLU A 356 13.25 -6.80 -14.20
C GLU A 356 13.03 -5.99 -15.49
N GLY A 357 13.59 -4.78 -15.51
CA GLY A 357 13.54 -3.88 -16.66
C GLY A 357 12.15 -3.31 -17.02
N ARG A 358 11.09 -3.60 -16.26
CA ARG A 358 9.73 -3.19 -16.65
C ARG A 358 8.82 -2.83 -15.47
N VAL A 359 8.09 -1.71 -15.63
CA VAL A 359 6.93 -1.32 -14.80
C VAL A 359 5.67 -1.45 -15.64
N PHE A 360 4.63 -2.12 -15.09
CA PHE A 360 3.41 -2.46 -15.84
C PHE A 360 2.30 -1.40 -15.76
N SER A 361 2.65 -0.17 -15.43
CA SER A 361 1.70 0.95 -15.33
C SER A 361 1.12 1.43 -16.68
N GLN A 362 1.55 0.84 -17.79
CA GLN A 362 1.00 1.10 -19.13
C GLN A 362 -0.05 0.04 -19.54
N GLU A 363 -0.11 -1.06 -18.82
CA GLU A 363 -1.06 -2.13 -19.11
C GLU A 363 -2.46 -1.77 -18.59
N LYS A 364 -3.50 -2.31 -19.22
CA LYS A 364 -4.88 -2.15 -18.76
C LYS A 364 -5.16 -2.97 -17.50
N HIS A 365 -6.10 -2.55 -16.66
CA HIS A 365 -6.46 -3.33 -15.47
C HIS A 365 -6.87 -4.76 -15.80
N VAL A 366 -7.61 -4.99 -16.88
CA VAL A 366 -7.98 -6.33 -17.34
C VAL A 366 -6.75 -7.21 -17.63
N TRP A 367 -5.70 -6.63 -18.23
CA TRP A 367 -4.44 -7.35 -18.44
C TRP A 367 -3.84 -7.87 -17.12
N HIS A 368 -3.83 -7.04 -16.08
CA HIS A 368 -3.35 -7.48 -14.76
C HIS A 368 -4.20 -8.63 -14.20
N MET A 369 -5.53 -8.51 -14.27
CA MET A 369 -6.45 -9.53 -13.74
C MET A 369 -6.31 -10.87 -14.46
N GLU A 370 -6.20 -10.85 -15.81
CA GLU A 370 -6.05 -12.04 -16.63
C GLU A 370 -4.70 -12.73 -16.40
N ASN A 371 -3.61 -11.96 -16.32
CA ASN A 371 -2.29 -12.51 -16.03
C ASN A 371 -2.20 -13.08 -14.61
N ILE A 372 -2.75 -12.41 -13.62
CA ILE A 372 -2.85 -12.93 -12.25
C ILE A 372 -3.64 -14.23 -12.25
N LYS A 373 -4.79 -14.29 -12.90
CA LYS A 373 -5.59 -15.50 -13.02
C LYS A 373 -4.81 -16.63 -13.68
N LYS A 374 -4.08 -16.33 -14.75
CA LYS A 374 -3.29 -17.33 -15.50
C LYS A 374 -2.11 -17.86 -14.69
N TYR A 375 -1.33 -16.96 -14.05
CA TYR A 375 -0.03 -17.32 -13.49
C TYR A 375 -0.02 -17.53 -11.97
N MET A 376 -1.03 -17.03 -11.25
CA MET A 376 -0.98 -17.01 -9.79
C MET A 376 -2.12 -17.78 -9.12
N THR A 377 -3.09 -18.32 -9.88
CA THR A 377 -4.25 -18.99 -9.29
C THR A 377 -4.45 -20.40 -9.82
N GLY A 378 -5.27 -21.21 -9.17
CA GLY A 378 -5.65 -22.55 -9.61
C GLY A 378 -4.67 -23.68 -9.23
N ILE A 379 -3.48 -23.36 -8.70
CA ILE A 379 -2.49 -24.35 -8.24
C ILE A 379 -2.51 -24.47 -6.72
N ASP A 380 -2.55 -23.33 -6.03
CA ASP A 380 -2.51 -23.24 -4.57
C ASP A 380 -3.75 -22.46 -4.08
N PRO A 381 -4.54 -22.99 -3.14
CA PRO A 381 -5.78 -22.36 -2.67
C PRO A 381 -5.58 -21.05 -1.91
N VAL A 382 -4.36 -20.75 -1.47
CA VAL A 382 -4.02 -19.47 -0.81
C VAL A 382 -4.13 -18.32 -1.80
N PHE A 383 -3.78 -18.52 -3.08
CA PHE A 383 -3.79 -17.46 -4.09
C PHE A 383 -5.09 -17.52 -4.90
N ILE A 384 -5.86 -16.44 -4.81
CA ILE A 384 -7.18 -16.35 -5.43
C ILE A 384 -7.25 -15.19 -6.43
N ALA A 385 -8.02 -15.38 -7.49
CA ALA A 385 -8.33 -14.31 -8.44
C ALA A 385 -9.39 -13.38 -7.85
N THR A 386 -9.22 -12.07 -8.08
CA THR A 386 -10.24 -11.08 -7.77
C THR A 386 -11.32 -11.08 -8.85
N PRO A 387 -12.61 -11.34 -8.52
CA PRO A 387 -13.70 -11.19 -9.48
C PRO A 387 -13.82 -9.74 -9.94
N TYR A 388 -14.09 -9.55 -11.24
CA TYR A 388 -14.28 -8.23 -11.82
C TYR A 388 -15.28 -8.26 -13.00
N ILE A 389 -15.81 -7.10 -13.33
CA ILE A 389 -16.63 -6.87 -14.53
C ILE A 389 -16.18 -5.58 -15.21
N CYS A 390 -16.30 -5.55 -16.54
CA CYS A 390 -16.09 -4.34 -17.35
C CYS A 390 -17.42 -3.66 -17.56
N VAL A 391 -17.44 -2.33 -17.46
CA VAL A 391 -18.66 -1.53 -17.56
C VAL A 391 -18.47 -0.39 -18.56
N ASP A 392 -19.34 -0.33 -19.56
CA ASP A 392 -19.54 0.89 -20.36
C ASP A 392 -20.50 1.80 -19.60
N THR A 393 -20.01 2.97 -19.19
CA THR A 393 -20.81 3.92 -18.39
C THR A 393 -21.86 4.66 -19.19
N GLN A 394 -21.89 4.51 -20.51
CA GLN A 394 -22.92 5.08 -21.40
C GLN A 394 -24.03 4.07 -21.71
N ASP A 395 -23.77 2.78 -21.56
CA ASP A 395 -24.75 1.72 -21.77
C ASP A 395 -25.54 1.47 -20.48
N GLU A 396 -26.86 1.74 -20.53
CA GLU A 396 -27.76 1.60 -19.38
C GLU A 396 -27.83 0.16 -18.87
N ASP A 397 -27.81 -0.83 -19.76
CA ASP A 397 -27.85 -2.25 -19.38
C ASP A 397 -26.53 -2.67 -18.71
N SER A 398 -25.39 -2.19 -19.21
CA SER A 398 -24.07 -2.43 -18.59
C SER A 398 -24.03 -1.84 -17.18
N VAL A 399 -24.50 -0.61 -17.01
CA VAL A 399 -24.59 0.07 -15.71
C VAL A 399 -25.52 -0.67 -14.76
N LYS A 400 -26.71 -1.08 -15.22
CA LYS A 400 -27.69 -1.82 -14.42
C LYS A 400 -27.12 -3.16 -13.93
N ASN A 401 -26.49 -3.93 -14.82
CA ASN A 401 -25.85 -5.20 -14.46
C ASN A 401 -24.75 -5.02 -13.41
N ALA A 402 -23.98 -3.94 -13.50
CA ALA A 402 -22.95 -3.61 -12.53
C ALA A 402 -23.52 -3.24 -11.15
N VAL A 403 -24.63 -2.50 -11.12
CA VAL A 403 -25.34 -2.18 -9.89
C VAL A 403 -25.92 -3.46 -9.25
N GLU A 404 -26.55 -4.33 -10.04
CA GLU A 404 -27.07 -5.61 -9.56
C GLU A 404 -25.95 -6.51 -9.01
N TRP A 405 -24.81 -6.57 -9.69
CA TRP A 405 -23.64 -7.31 -9.21
C TRP A 405 -23.15 -6.78 -7.87
N TRP A 406 -23.07 -5.45 -7.70
CA TRP A 406 -22.71 -4.82 -6.44
C TRP A 406 -23.72 -5.08 -5.32
N LEU A 407 -25.03 -4.98 -5.61
CA LEU A 407 -26.10 -5.28 -4.66
C LEU A 407 -26.05 -6.72 -4.19
N ASN A 408 -25.90 -7.68 -5.11
CA ASN A 408 -25.79 -9.11 -4.79
C ASN A 408 -24.57 -9.41 -3.91
N MET A 409 -23.45 -8.77 -4.21
CA MET A 409 -22.21 -8.94 -3.44
C MET A 409 -22.34 -8.34 -2.03
N THR A 410 -22.89 -7.13 -1.92
CA THR A 410 -22.98 -6.43 -0.62
C THR A 410 -24.09 -7.00 0.26
N SER A 411 -25.20 -7.48 -0.30
CA SER A 411 -26.27 -8.16 0.46
C SER A 411 -25.82 -9.51 1.02
N SER A 412 -24.83 -10.16 0.38
CA SER A 412 -24.21 -11.39 0.88
C SER A 412 -22.97 -11.14 1.78
N GLY A 413 -22.82 -9.91 2.29
CA GLY A 413 -21.77 -9.57 3.25
C GLY A 413 -20.45 -9.09 2.62
N GLY A 414 -20.37 -8.90 1.30
CA GLY A 414 -19.18 -8.33 0.65
C GLY A 414 -18.95 -6.86 1.01
N GLU A 415 -17.69 -6.42 1.05
CA GLU A 415 -17.35 -5.03 1.35
C GLU A 415 -17.89 -4.04 0.31
N GLY A 416 -17.91 -4.44 -0.95
CA GLY A 416 -18.27 -3.61 -2.08
C GLY A 416 -17.33 -3.78 -3.26
N MET A 417 -17.15 -2.75 -4.05
CA MET A 417 -16.27 -2.79 -5.21
C MET A 417 -15.31 -1.61 -5.29
N VAL A 418 -14.27 -1.78 -6.08
CA VAL A 418 -13.35 -0.74 -6.53
C VAL A 418 -13.63 -0.47 -8.00
N VAL A 419 -13.93 0.77 -8.34
CA VAL A 419 -14.14 1.21 -9.73
C VAL A 419 -12.87 1.91 -10.20
N LYS A 420 -12.31 1.43 -11.30
CA LYS A 420 -11.07 1.92 -11.92
C LYS A 420 -11.32 2.30 -13.38
N PRO A 421 -10.63 3.30 -13.94
CA PRO A 421 -10.64 3.47 -15.39
C PRO A 421 -10.07 2.20 -16.06
N GLU A 422 -10.43 1.94 -17.31
CA GLU A 422 -9.90 0.78 -18.05
C GLU A 422 -8.37 0.79 -18.10
N THR A 423 -7.78 1.96 -18.30
CA THR A 423 -6.32 2.17 -18.30
C THR A 423 -5.79 2.36 -16.89
N PHE A 424 -4.63 1.80 -16.59
CA PHE A 424 -3.98 1.94 -15.28
C PHE A 424 -3.77 3.40 -14.87
N THR A 425 -3.38 4.23 -15.83
CA THR A 425 -3.20 5.69 -15.67
C THR A 425 -4.15 6.43 -16.59
N ALA A 426 -5.08 7.18 -16.04
CA ALA A 426 -6.05 7.98 -16.79
C ALA A 426 -5.81 9.48 -16.60
N LYS A 427 -5.96 10.26 -17.67
CA LYS A 427 -5.80 11.72 -17.67
C LYS A 427 -6.95 12.39 -18.42
N GLN A 428 -7.32 13.59 -17.97
CA GLN A 428 -8.16 14.53 -18.73
C GLN A 428 -7.26 15.70 -19.16
N GLY A 429 -6.86 15.72 -20.41
CA GLY A 429 -5.78 16.60 -20.88
C GLY A 429 -4.47 16.29 -20.12
N VAL A 430 -3.95 17.27 -19.40
CA VAL A 430 -2.73 17.12 -18.57
C VAL A 430 -3.04 16.69 -17.13
N THR A 431 -4.30 16.74 -16.72
CA THR A 431 -4.71 16.47 -15.32
C THR A 431 -4.86 14.98 -15.08
N LEU A 432 -4.14 14.45 -14.11
CA LEU A 432 -4.25 13.07 -13.64
C LEU A 432 -5.60 12.85 -12.95
N LEU A 433 -6.28 11.76 -13.29
CA LEU A 433 -7.54 11.35 -12.68
C LEU A 433 -7.33 10.33 -11.56
N GLN A 434 -8.35 10.14 -10.71
CA GLN A 434 -8.30 9.13 -9.65
C GLN A 434 -8.01 7.76 -10.27
N PRO A 435 -6.97 7.04 -9.80
CA PRO A 435 -6.65 5.70 -10.30
C PRO A 435 -7.72 4.67 -9.92
N ALA A 436 -8.44 4.95 -8.85
CA ALA A 436 -9.53 4.13 -8.36
C ALA A 436 -10.43 4.92 -7.42
N VAL A 437 -11.70 4.55 -7.35
CA VAL A 437 -12.64 4.98 -6.30
C VAL A 437 -13.30 3.75 -5.69
N LYS A 438 -13.45 3.75 -4.36
CA LYS A 438 -14.14 2.67 -3.65
C LYS A 438 -15.62 2.98 -3.52
N CYS A 439 -16.45 1.94 -3.71
CA CYS A 439 -17.89 1.98 -3.49
C CYS A 439 -18.26 0.85 -2.54
N ARG A 440 -18.55 1.20 -1.29
CA ARG A 440 -18.74 0.26 -0.19
C ARG A 440 -20.21 0.02 0.10
N GLY A 441 -20.54 -1.22 0.48
CA GLY A 441 -21.89 -1.60 0.85
C GLY A 441 -22.30 -1.09 2.23
N SER A 442 -23.60 -1.01 2.47
CA SER A 442 -24.17 -0.45 3.70
C SER A 442 -23.72 -1.18 4.96
N GLU A 443 -23.65 -2.51 4.93
CA GLU A 443 -23.26 -3.30 6.10
C GLU A 443 -21.76 -3.12 6.45
N TYR A 444 -20.91 -2.99 5.45
CA TYR A 444 -19.52 -2.65 5.70
C TYR A 444 -19.38 -1.23 6.27
N LEU A 445 -20.12 -0.27 5.74
CA LEU A 445 -20.11 1.11 6.24
C LEU A 445 -20.61 1.22 7.68
N ARG A 446 -21.48 0.28 8.11
CA ARG A 446 -21.93 0.15 9.49
C ARG A 446 -20.77 -0.16 10.46
N ILE A 447 -19.78 -0.92 10.01
CA ILE A 447 -18.56 -1.18 10.82
C ILE A 447 -17.76 0.11 11.03
N ILE A 448 -17.66 0.95 9.98
CA ILE A 448 -16.84 2.16 10.00
C ILE A 448 -17.50 3.30 10.75
N TYR A 449 -18.80 3.52 10.48
CA TYR A 449 -19.52 4.71 10.98
C TYR A 449 -20.40 4.45 12.19
N GLY A 450 -20.52 3.19 12.62
CA GLY A 450 -21.33 2.78 13.76
C GLY A 450 -22.68 2.19 13.39
N ALA A 451 -23.32 1.55 14.36
CA ALA A 451 -24.55 0.80 14.17
C ALA A 451 -25.68 1.63 13.53
N GLU A 452 -25.85 2.86 13.98
CA GLU A 452 -26.97 3.75 13.63
C GLU A 452 -26.63 4.72 12.47
N TYR A 453 -25.60 4.44 11.64
CA TYR A 453 -25.15 5.42 10.64
C TYR A 453 -26.19 5.73 9.56
N LEU A 454 -27.14 4.82 9.32
CA LEU A 454 -28.24 5.00 8.36
C LEU A 454 -29.41 5.84 8.92
N GLU A 455 -29.43 6.14 10.23
CA GLU A 455 -30.36 7.11 10.79
C GLU A 455 -30.24 8.44 10.03
N ASN A 456 -31.38 9.03 9.65
CA ASN A 456 -31.40 10.16 8.73
C ASN A 456 -30.45 11.30 9.12
N GLU A 457 -30.44 11.68 10.41
CA GLU A 457 -29.59 12.75 10.90
C GLU A 457 -28.09 12.41 10.77
N HIS A 458 -27.70 11.17 11.08
CA HIS A 458 -26.33 10.71 10.96
C HIS A 458 -25.90 10.60 9.50
N LEU A 459 -26.77 10.05 8.65
CA LEU A 459 -26.54 9.90 7.22
C LEU A 459 -26.33 11.27 6.54
N GLN A 460 -27.15 12.29 6.87
CA GLN A 460 -27.00 13.63 6.32
C GLN A 460 -25.66 14.27 6.73
N ARG A 461 -25.22 14.10 7.98
CA ARG A 461 -23.89 14.57 8.42
C ARG A 461 -22.77 13.90 7.63
N LEU A 462 -22.86 12.59 7.37
CA LEU A 462 -21.88 11.85 6.58
C LEU A 462 -21.91 12.27 5.10
N LYS A 463 -23.09 12.54 4.54
CA LYS A 463 -23.24 13.04 3.17
C LYS A 463 -22.58 14.41 2.96
N ALA A 464 -22.46 15.22 3.99
CA ALA A 464 -21.78 16.53 3.95
C ALA A 464 -20.24 16.47 4.01
N ARG A 465 -19.63 15.26 3.95
CA ARG A 465 -18.17 15.06 3.96
C ARG A 465 -17.49 15.65 2.73
N SER A 466 -16.23 16.10 2.88
CA SER A 466 -15.42 16.61 1.76
C SER A 466 -14.42 15.56 1.28
N LEU A 467 -14.41 15.27 -0.02
CA LEU A 467 -13.50 14.32 -0.66
C LEU A 467 -12.23 14.97 -1.20
N SER A 468 -12.18 16.30 -1.32
CA SER A 468 -11.15 17.00 -2.08
C SER A 468 -9.72 16.71 -1.61
N ARG A 469 -9.46 16.79 -0.30
CA ARG A 469 -8.13 16.48 0.27
C ARG A 469 -7.76 15.01 0.08
N LYS A 470 -8.68 14.10 0.37
CA LYS A 470 -8.43 12.66 0.20
C LYS A 470 -8.10 12.29 -1.24
N ARG A 471 -8.80 12.91 -2.19
CA ARG A 471 -8.53 12.75 -3.63
C ARG A 471 -7.17 13.30 -4.03
N SER A 472 -6.82 14.48 -3.52
CA SER A 472 -5.49 15.07 -3.77
C SER A 472 -4.38 14.18 -3.24
N LEU A 473 -4.52 13.66 -2.01
CA LEU A 473 -3.54 12.74 -1.42
C LEU A 473 -3.40 11.46 -2.25
N ALA A 474 -4.52 10.83 -2.63
CA ALA A 474 -4.50 9.62 -3.45
C ALA A 474 -3.74 9.80 -4.77
N LEU A 475 -3.89 10.95 -5.43
CA LEU A 475 -3.15 11.27 -6.67
C LEU A 475 -1.65 11.47 -6.43
N LYS A 476 -1.29 12.19 -5.36
CA LYS A 476 0.12 12.39 -4.99
C LYS A 476 0.80 11.06 -4.65
N GLU A 477 0.17 10.26 -3.78
CA GLU A 477 0.67 8.95 -3.39
C GLU A 477 0.79 7.99 -4.59
N PHE A 478 -0.20 7.98 -5.48
CA PHE A 478 -0.16 7.20 -6.72
C PHE A 478 1.01 7.60 -7.64
N SER A 479 1.19 8.91 -7.83
CA SER A 479 2.30 9.44 -8.61
C SER A 479 3.66 9.06 -8.03
N LEU A 480 3.82 9.21 -6.71
CA LEU A 480 5.07 8.88 -6.00
C LEU A 480 5.35 7.38 -6.02
N GLY A 481 4.34 6.54 -5.82
CA GLY A 481 4.51 5.09 -5.87
C GLY A 481 4.98 4.59 -7.23
N LEU A 482 4.39 5.08 -8.32
CA LEU A 482 4.83 4.72 -9.68
C LEU A 482 6.19 5.30 -10.03
N GLU A 483 6.51 6.50 -9.53
CA GLU A 483 7.84 7.09 -9.70
C GLU A 483 8.91 6.28 -8.99
N ALA A 484 8.66 5.83 -7.74
CA ALA A 484 9.56 4.97 -6.99
C ALA A 484 9.88 3.68 -7.76
N LEU A 485 8.86 2.96 -8.22
CA LEU A 485 9.03 1.77 -9.06
C LEU A 485 9.83 2.05 -10.33
N THR A 486 9.53 3.15 -11.01
CA THR A 486 10.21 3.52 -12.25
C THR A 486 11.69 3.79 -12.00
N ARG A 487 12.02 4.55 -10.96
CA ARG A 487 13.40 4.82 -10.55
C ARG A 487 14.14 3.54 -10.20
N PHE A 488 13.51 2.65 -9.41
CA PHE A 488 14.10 1.38 -9.06
C PHE A 488 14.39 0.50 -10.29
N VAL A 489 13.40 0.31 -11.17
CA VAL A 489 13.56 -0.49 -12.39
C VAL A 489 14.65 0.07 -13.31
N ASN A 490 14.77 1.39 -13.38
CA ASN A 490 15.83 2.07 -14.15
C ASN A 490 17.20 2.08 -13.45
N SER A 491 17.36 1.38 -12.32
CA SER A 491 18.60 1.34 -11.53
C SER A 491 19.10 2.73 -11.12
N GLU A 492 18.17 3.65 -10.83
CA GLU A 492 18.54 4.91 -10.19
C GLU A 492 19.00 4.65 -8.74
N PRO A 493 19.87 5.50 -8.17
CA PRO A 493 20.32 5.37 -6.80
C PRO A 493 19.17 5.20 -5.81
N LEU A 494 19.32 4.31 -4.82
CA LEU A 494 18.24 3.89 -3.92
C LEU A 494 17.65 5.07 -3.12
N TYR A 495 18.47 6.08 -2.76
CA TYR A 495 17.97 7.26 -2.08
C TYR A 495 16.90 8.02 -2.89
N LYS A 496 16.96 8.02 -4.23
CA LYS A 496 15.93 8.62 -5.08
C LYS A 496 14.64 7.83 -5.09
N VAL A 497 14.71 6.52 -4.96
CA VAL A 497 13.54 5.65 -4.76
C VAL A 497 12.92 5.96 -3.41
N HIS A 498 13.75 6.05 -2.38
CA HIS A 498 13.32 6.32 -1.02
C HIS A 498 12.77 7.74 -0.81
N GLU A 499 13.23 8.76 -1.56
CA GLU A 499 12.55 10.07 -1.58
C GLU A 499 11.05 9.94 -1.87
N CYS A 500 10.70 9.12 -2.86
CA CYS A 500 9.30 8.89 -3.21
C CYS A 500 8.56 8.07 -2.16
N VAL A 501 9.14 6.97 -1.69
CA VAL A 501 8.57 6.10 -0.64
C VAL A 501 8.34 6.89 0.64
N PHE A 502 9.35 7.64 1.08
CA PHE A 502 9.27 8.49 2.25
C PHE A 502 8.19 9.56 2.12
N ALA A 503 8.07 10.18 0.94
CA ALA A 503 7.04 11.18 0.68
C ALA A 503 5.62 10.60 0.80
N VAL A 504 5.39 9.35 0.39
CA VAL A 504 4.09 8.68 0.61
C VAL A 504 3.79 8.56 2.10
N LEU A 505 4.77 8.16 2.92
CA LEU A 505 4.59 8.07 4.38
C LEU A 505 4.32 9.44 5.02
N ALA A 506 5.00 10.47 4.57
CA ALA A 506 4.81 11.84 5.06
C ALA A 506 3.41 12.37 4.74
N LEU A 507 2.87 12.05 3.55
CA LEU A 507 1.53 12.44 3.13
C LEU A 507 0.42 11.77 3.98
N GLU A 508 0.68 10.61 4.58
CA GLU A 508 -0.29 9.95 5.48
C GLU A 508 -0.65 10.79 6.71
N SER A 509 0.29 11.65 7.17
CA SER A 509 0.05 12.55 8.30
C SER A 509 -0.81 13.76 7.93
N GLU A 510 -1.11 14.00 6.65
CA GLU A 510 -1.96 15.11 6.24
C GLU A 510 -3.41 14.90 6.70
N PRO A 511 -4.01 15.91 7.33
CA PRO A 511 -5.38 15.79 7.82
C PRO A 511 -6.38 15.68 6.67
N VAL A 512 -7.30 14.74 6.78
CA VAL A 512 -8.46 14.58 5.89
C VAL A 512 -9.74 14.83 6.66
N ASP A 513 -10.88 14.90 5.96
CA ASP A 513 -12.18 14.99 6.62
C ASP A 513 -12.39 13.77 7.53
N PRO A 514 -12.65 13.94 8.85
CA PRO A 514 -12.78 12.82 9.78
C PRO A 514 -13.98 11.91 9.51
N ARG A 515 -14.83 12.29 8.57
CA ARG A 515 -15.99 11.51 8.11
C ARG A 515 -15.68 10.58 6.93
N LEU A 516 -14.38 10.40 6.57
CA LEU A 516 -13.95 9.56 5.43
C LEU A 516 -13.45 8.18 5.85
#